data_fe834e4e9c151fabd82053675c0fcec5
#
_entry.id   fe834e4e9c151fabd82053675c0fcec5
#
_cell.length_a   1.000
_cell.length_b   1.000
_cell.length_c   1.000
_cell.angle_alpha   90.00
_cell.angle_beta   90.00
_cell.angle_gamma   90.00
#
_symmetry.space_group_name_H-M   'P 1'
#
loop_
_entity.id
_entity.type
_entity.pdbx_description
1 polymer ?
#
loop_
_entity_poly.entity_id
_entity_poly.type
_entity_poly.pdbx_seq_one_letter_code
_entity_poly.pdbx_strand_id
1 'polypeptide(L)'
;MLKSFKTEINPTEEQKAKIRKTIGTCRYIYNFYLAHNKELYNKGEKFMSSNQFRVWLNNEYLPKHPECFWIKEAYSKAVTQAVNNGQAAFIRFFKHQSSFPRFKKKNRSDVKMYFVKNNPKDCRCQRHRINIPSLGWVRIKEKGYIPTTKDGYIIKSGHVSIKAGRYYVSALVEIPNNKIANSFNEGIGIDLGIKDFAIVSNGKIYKNINRSVRLKKLGKQLIREQKNLSRKYENLKKGESTQKANIQKQRLKVQKLHHKIDNIRTDHINKTIAEIVKTKPSYITIEDLNISGMMKNKHLSKAVASQKFYEFRIKLQAKCNENGIELRVVDRWYPSSKTCHCCGAIKKDLKLSDRIFKCDCGYSEDRDFNAALNLRDATTYEIA
;
A
#
# COMPACT_ATOMS: atom_id res chain seq x y z
N MET A 1 20.79 3.04 3.86
CA MET A 1 19.54 2.66 3.18
C MET A 1 18.32 3.11 3.98
N LEU A 2 17.22 3.58 3.34
CA LEU A 2 15.98 3.96 4.03
C LEU A 2 14.95 2.83 3.92
N LYS A 3 14.36 2.43 5.04
CA LYS A 3 13.33 1.38 5.09
C LYS A 3 12.14 1.81 5.95
N SER A 4 10.93 1.49 5.48
CA SER A 4 9.69 1.78 6.21
C SER A 4 9.22 0.56 7.00
N PHE A 5 8.99 0.76 8.30
CA PHE A 5 8.42 -0.23 9.21
C PHE A 5 7.04 0.21 9.66
N LYS A 6 6.04 -0.65 9.47
CA LYS A 6 4.66 -0.35 9.87
C LYS A 6 4.14 -1.38 10.84
N THR A 7 3.75 -0.94 12.04
CA THR A 7 3.18 -1.81 13.08
C THR A 7 1.98 -1.18 13.77
N GLU A 8 1.17 -2.00 14.44
CA GLU A 8 0.06 -1.54 15.28
C GLU A 8 0.59 -0.97 16.60
N ILE A 9 0.03 0.15 17.03
CA ILE A 9 0.33 0.81 18.31
C ILE A 9 -0.90 0.79 19.22
N ASN A 10 -0.65 0.84 20.51
CA ASN A 10 -1.70 0.92 21.53
C ASN A 10 -1.60 2.24 22.32
N PRO A 11 -2.11 3.35 21.77
CA PRO A 11 -2.10 4.65 22.43
C PRO A 11 -3.12 4.69 23.59
N THR A 12 -2.83 5.53 24.61
CA THR A 12 -3.78 5.86 25.69
C THR A 12 -4.98 6.64 25.15
N GLU A 13 -6.04 6.82 25.92
CA GLU A 13 -7.22 7.59 25.47
C GLU A 13 -6.86 9.04 25.17
N GLU A 14 -6.00 9.67 25.96
CA GLU A 14 -5.48 11.01 25.71
C GLU A 14 -4.71 11.09 24.38
N GLN A 15 -3.80 10.13 24.15
CA GLN A 15 -3.06 10.04 22.90
C GLN A 15 -3.99 9.80 21.71
N LYS A 16 -5.02 8.96 21.85
CA LYS A 16 -6.05 8.74 20.81
C LYS A 16 -6.82 10.03 20.50
N ALA A 17 -7.13 10.84 21.52
CA ALA A 17 -7.79 12.13 21.33
C ALA A 17 -6.89 13.08 20.54
N LYS A 18 -5.62 13.22 20.92
CA LYS A 18 -4.62 14.03 20.19
C LYS A 18 -4.43 13.57 18.74
N ILE A 19 -4.32 12.26 18.50
CA ILE A 19 -4.20 11.70 17.14
C ILE A 19 -5.44 12.07 16.31
N ARG A 20 -6.65 11.86 16.85
CA ARG A 20 -7.91 12.18 16.14
C ARG A 20 -8.04 13.67 15.84
N LYS A 21 -7.67 14.53 16.80
CA LYS A 21 -7.66 16.00 16.64
C LYS A 21 -6.69 16.39 15.53
N THR A 22 -5.43 15.97 15.60
CA THR A 22 -4.41 16.29 14.59
C THR A 22 -4.81 15.81 13.19
N ILE A 23 -5.32 14.58 13.04
CA ILE A 23 -5.82 14.07 11.75
C ILE A 23 -7.01 14.91 11.25
N GLY A 24 -7.88 15.35 12.15
CA GLY A 24 -8.99 16.25 11.84
C GLY A 24 -8.51 17.58 11.29
N THR A 25 -7.57 18.21 11.97
CA THR A 25 -6.92 19.47 11.55
C THR A 25 -6.20 19.31 10.22
N CYS A 26 -5.41 18.24 10.03
CA CYS A 26 -4.74 17.97 8.76
C CYS A 26 -5.73 17.85 7.59
N ARG A 27 -6.90 17.23 7.81
CA ARG A 27 -7.94 17.15 6.78
C ARG A 27 -8.54 18.51 6.48
N TYR A 28 -8.84 19.30 7.50
CA TYR A 28 -9.38 20.65 7.35
C TYR A 28 -8.40 21.54 6.56
N ILE A 29 -7.15 21.59 6.99
CA ILE A 29 -6.10 22.43 6.36
C ILE A 29 -5.84 21.99 4.91
N TYR A 30 -5.79 20.70 4.62
CA TYR A 30 -5.69 20.23 3.24
C TYR A 30 -6.85 20.76 2.39
N ASN A 31 -8.08 20.65 2.88
CA ASN A 31 -9.25 21.12 2.17
C ASN A 31 -9.28 22.66 2.06
N PHE A 32 -8.87 23.34 3.10
CA PHE A 32 -8.78 24.80 3.10
C PHE A 32 -7.78 25.30 2.05
N TYR A 33 -6.60 24.70 2.00
CA TYR A 33 -5.62 25.00 0.95
C TYR A 33 -6.17 24.79 -0.46
N LEU A 34 -6.92 23.69 -0.68
CA LEU A 34 -7.56 23.45 -1.98
C LEU A 34 -8.63 24.49 -2.30
N ALA A 35 -9.49 24.83 -1.33
CA ALA A 35 -10.55 25.82 -1.52
C ALA A 35 -9.97 27.20 -1.85
N HIS A 36 -8.99 27.64 -1.06
CA HIS A 36 -8.32 28.93 -1.25
C HIS A 36 -7.68 29.05 -2.64
N ASN A 37 -6.91 28.06 -3.08
CA ASN A 37 -6.32 28.10 -4.43
C ASN A 37 -7.37 28.01 -5.56
N LYS A 38 -8.50 27.34 -5.32
CA LYS A 38 -9.61 27.35 -6.27
C LYS A 38 -10.26 28.76 -6.39
N GLU A 39 -10.40 29.46 -5.26
CA GLU A 39 -10.91 30.85 -5.26
C GLU A 39 -9.97 31.80 -5.98
N LEU A 40 -8.65 31.73 -5.73
CA LEU A 40 -7.63 32.51 -6.44
C LEU A 40 -7.71 32.25 -7.96
N TYR A 41 -7.78 30.99 -8.36
CA TYR A 41 -7.91 30.63 -9.77
C TYR A 41 -9.17 31.23 -10.42
N ASN A 42 -10.32 31.17 -9.72
CA ASN A 42 -11.58 31.73 -10.22
C ASN A 42 -11.54 33.26 -10.34
N LYS A 43 -10.69 33.93 -9.57
CA LYS A 43 -10.44 35.38 -9.62
C LYS A 43 -9.36 35.78 -10.62
N GLY A 44 -8.72 34.82 -11.31
CA GLY A 44 -7.58 35.07 -12.20
C GLY A 44 -6.28 35.40 -11.46
N GLU A 45 -6.23 35.14 -10.16
CA GLU A 45 -5.06 35.39 -9.31
C GLU A 45 -4.05 34.23 -9.37
N LYS A 46 -2.79 34.50 -8.99
CA LYS A 46 -1.71 33.52 -9.03
C LYS A 46 -1.92 32.42 -7.98
N PHE A 47 -1.59 31.20 -8.36
CA PHE A 47 -1.57 30.04 -7.48
C PHE A 47 -0.65 30.25 -6.27
N MET A 48 -1.17 30.05 -5.06
CA MET A 48 -0.43 30.21 -3.82
C MET A 48 0.29 28.89 -3.46
N SER A 49 1.62 28.95 -3.36
CA SER A 49 2.43 27.80 -2.93
C SER A 49 2.15 27.41 -1.47
N SER A 50 2.58 26.22 -1.06
CA SER A 50 2.41 25.75 0.33
C SER A 50 3.10 26.66 1.34
N ASN A 51 4.25 27.25 1.00
CA ASN A 51 4.96 28.18 1.89
C ASN A 51 4.24 29.51 2.02
N GLN A 52 3.81 30.11 0.90
CA GLN A 52 3.02 31.34 0.90
C GLN A 52 1.71 31.18 1.68
N PHE A 53 0.97 30.08 1.44
CA PHE A 53 -0.25 29.81 2.18
C PHE A 53 -0.01 29.67 3.70
N ARG A 54 1.09 29.07 4.12
CA ARG A 54 1.43 28.95 5.55
C ARG A 54 1.78 30.29 6.19
N VAL A 55 2.49 31.15 5.47
CA VAL A 55 2.78 32.52 5.92
C VAL A 55 1.48 33.31 6.05
N TRP A 56 0.66 33.31 5.00
CA TRP A 56 -0.66 33.95 4.98
C TRP A 56 -1.58 33.42 6.10
N LEU A 57 -1.65 32.10 6.26
CA LEU A 57 -2.49 31.47 7.29
C LEU A 57 -2.11 31.94 8.70
N ASN A 58 -0.80 32.01 9.03
CA ASN A 58 -0.35 32.33 10.38
C ASN A 58 -0.34 33.85 10.68
N ASN A 59 0.00 34.65 9.69
CA ASN A 59 0.26 36.10 9.89
C ASN A 59 -0.95 36.97 9.53
N GLU A 60 -1.83 36.51 8.65
CA GLU A 60 -2.98 37.27 8.19
C GLU A 60 -4.31 36.66 8.56
N TYR A 61 -4.52 35.37 8.24
CA TYR A 61 -5.80 34.72 8.42
C TYR A 61 -6.12 34.44 9.89
N LEU A 62 -5.25 33.73 10.60
CA LEU A 62 -5.50 33.35 12.00
C LEU A 62 -5.65 34.53 12.94
N PRO A 63 -4.86 35.65 12.84
CA PRO A 63 -5.10 36.81 13.68
C PRO A 63 -6.47 37.45 13.51
N LYS A 64 -7.04 37.38 12.29
CA LYS A 64 -8.38 37.90 11.97
C LYS A 64 -9.51 36.89 12.31
N HIS A 65 -9.16 35.61 12.57
CA HIS A 65 -10.12 34.51 12.82
C HIS A 65 -9.77 33.75 14.10
N PRO A 66 -9.98 34.34 15.30
CA PRO A 66 -9.67 33.71 16.58
C PRO A 66 -10.37 32.35 16.78
N GLU A 67 -11.58 32.18 16.20
CA GLU A 67 -12.32 30.92 16.21
C GLU A 67 -11.57 29.76 15.54
N CYS A 68 -10.55 30.05 14.73
CA CYS A 68 -9.71 29.05 14.05
C CYS A 68 -8.42 28.73 14.80
N PHE A 69 -8.15 29.30 15.98
CA PHE A 69 -6.92 29.07 16.75
C PHE A 69 -6.72 27.61 17.18
N TRP A 70 -7.77 26.82 17.21
CA TRP A 70 -7.66 25.38 17.41
C TRP A 70 -6.74 24.67 16.40
N ILE A 71 -6.45 25.28 15.25
CA ILE A 71 -5.47 24.77 14.27
C ILE A 71 -4.07 24.69 14.88
N LYS A 72 -3.69 25.66 15.72
CA LYS A 72 -2.38 25.74 16.41
C LYS A 72 -2.21 24.65 17.49
N GLU A 73 -3.30 24.06 17.99
CA GLU A 73 -3.23 22.97 18.97
C GLU A 73 -2.78 21.64 18.36
N ALA A 74 -2.87 21.50 17.04
CA ALA A 74 -2.37 20.34 16.34
C ALA A 74 -0.85 20.41 16.14
N TYR A 75 -0.20 19.23 16.02
CA TYR A 75 1.24 19.19 15.75
C TYR A 75 1.60 19.92 14.46
N SER A 76 2.37 20.98 14.56
CA SER A 76 2.65 21.95 13.48
C SER A 76 3.25 21.29 12.23
N LYS A 77 4.15 20.32 12.38
CA LYS A 77 4.75 19.61 11.24
C LYS A 77 3.73 18.72 10.49
N ALA A 78 2.72 18.17 11.20
CA ALA A 78 1.64 17.45 10.54
C ALA A 78 0.74 18.40 9.74
N VAL A 79 0.46 19.58 10.26
CA VAL A 79 -0.29 20.65 9.57
C VAL A 79 0.47 21.12 8.33
N THR A 80 1.77 21.39 8.46
CA THR A 80 2.66 21.73 7.33
C THR A 80 2.60 20.67 6.24
N GLN A 81 2.73 19.39 6.61
CA GLN A 81 2.69 18.29 5.65
C GLN A 81 1.33 18.16 4.96
N ALA A 82 0.24 18.54 5.63
CA ALA A 82 -1.08 18.54 5.01
C ALA A 82 -1.19 19.58 3.89
N VAL A 83 -0.63 20.78 4.08
CA VAL A 83 -0.54 21.83 3.03
C VAL A 83 0.34 21.35 1.87
N ASN A 84 1.54 20.80 2.17
CA ASN A 84 2.44 20.25 1.16
C ASN A 84 1.78 19.14 0.32
N ASN A 85 0.96 18.27 0.95
CA ASN A 85 0.19 17.26 0.24
C ASN A 85 -0.87 17.88 -0.69
N GLY A 86 -1.45 19.01 -0.32
CA GLY A 86 -2.36 19.79 -1.17
C GLY A 86 -1.65 20.33 -2.40
N GLN A 87 -0.50 20.97 -2.21
CA GLN A 87 0.33 21.45 -3.32
C GLN A 87 0.78 20.32 -4.25
N ALA A 88 1.25 19.20 -3.68
CA ALA A 88 1.66 18.04 -4.47
C ALA A 88 0.50 17.44 -5.28
N ALA A 89 -0.74 17.56 -4.81
CA ALA A 89 -1.92 17.13 -5.56
C ALA A 89 -2.18 18.05 -6.76
N PHE A 90 -2.04 19.37 -6.60
CA PHE A 90 -2.14 20.30 -7.72
C PHE A 90 -1.00 20.15 -8.74
N ILE A 91 0.23 19.96 -8.27
CA ILE A 91 1.37 19.74 -9.17
C ILE A 91 1.13 18.52 -10.07
N ARG A 92 0.62 17.41 -9.52
CA ARG A 92 0.26 16.22 -10.30
C ARG A 92 -0.86 16.49 -11.29
N PHE A 93 -1.83 17.30 -10.92
CA PHE A 93 -2.91 17.72 -11.82
C PHE A 93 -2.35 18.55 -12.99
N PHE A 94 -1.54 19.56 -12.72
CA PHE A 94 -0.92 20.40 -13.77
C PHE A 94 0.02 19.61 -14.69
N LYS A 95 0.64 18.55 -14.16
CA LYS A 95 1.45 17.61 -14.97
C LYS A 95 0.63 16.53 -15.67
N HIS A 96 -0.69 16.62 -15.70
CA HIS A 96 -1.62 15.62 -16.27
C HIS A 96 -1.46 14.19 -15.72
N GLN A 97 -0.85 14.05 -14.54
CA GLN A 97 -0.66 12.76 -13.85
C GLN A 97 -1.86 12.34 -12.99
N SER A 98 -2.79 13.22 -12.73
CA SER A 98 -4.01 12.94 -11.95
C SER A 98 -5.15 13.90 -12.30
N SER A 99 -6.38 13.49 -11.96
CA SER A 99 -7.54 14.38 -12.01
C SER A 99 -7.42 15.51 -11.00
N PHE A 100 -8.29 16.54 -11.13
CA PHE A 100 -8.37 17.67 -10.21
C PHE A 100 -8.44 17.22 -8.73
N PRO A 101 -7.70 17.88 -7.81
CA PRO A 101 -7.64 17.50 -6.41
C PRO A 101 -9.02 17.48 -5.75
N ARG A 102 -9.35 16.40 -5.03
CA ARG A 102 -10.64 16.25 -4.35
C ARG A 102 -10.54 16.56 -2.86
N PHE A 103 -11.58 17.18 -2.31
CA PHE A 103 -11.71 17.37 -0.86
C PHE A 103 -11.72 16.04 -0.10
N LYS A 104 -11.01 16.00 1.00
CA LYS A 104 -10.94 14.84 1.88
C LYS A 104 -12.14 14.83 2.85
N LYS A 105 -12.86 13.70 2.88
CA LYS A 105 -14.05 13.52 3.73
C LYS A 105 -13.71 12.67 4.96
N LYS A 106 -14.27 13.04 6.13
CA LYS A 106 -14.15 12.25 7.37
C LYS A 106 -14.59 10.81 7.11
N ASN A 107 -13.79 9.84 7.58
CA ASN A 107 -14.06 8.40 7.45
C ASN A 107 -14.09 7.82 6.02
N ARG A 108 -13.80 8.60 4.99
CA ARG A 108 -13.69 8.13 3.60
C ARG A 108 -12.29 8.33 3.03
N SER A 109 -11.54 9.31 3.53
CA SER A 109 -10.20 9.63 3.06
C SER A 109 -9.15 9.18 4.07
N ASP A 110 -8.04 8.63 3.58
CA ASP A 110 -6.89 8.23 4.41
C ASP A 110 -6.03 9.48 4.70
N VAL A 111 -6.33 10.15 5.80
CA VAL A 111 -5.53 11.26 6.32
C VAL A 111 -4.70 10.75 7.49
N LYS A 112 -3.41 11.07 7.50
CA LYS A 112 -2.45 10.60 8.49
C LYS A 112 -1.84 11.78 9.24
N MET A 113 -1.45 11.54 10.48
CA MET A 113 -0.63 12.47 11.25
C MET A 113 0.84 12.20 10.90
N TYR A 114 1.47 13.13 10.22
CA TYR A 114 2.92 13.09 9.92
C TYR A 114 3.72 13.51 11.15
N PHE A 115 4.90 12.91 11.32
CA PHE A 115 5.91 13.35 12.28
C PHE A 115 7.30 13.21 11.69
N VAL A 116 8.22 14.05 12.17
CA VAL A 116 9.60 14.07 11.72
C VAL A 116 10.53 14.29 12.90
N LYS A 117 11.75 13.79 12.80
CA LYS A 117 12.79 14.03 13.78
C LYS A 117 13.33 15.47 13.62
N ASN A 118 13.05 16.31 14.59
CA ASN A 118 13.61 17.68 14.66
C ASN A 118 14.76 17.75 15.67
N ASN A 119 14.62 17.06 16.81
CA ASN A 119 15.58 17.07 17.90
C ASN A 119 16.18 15.67 18.14
N PRO A 120 17.38 15.57 18.75
CA PRO A 120 17.97 14.26 19.08
C PRO A 120 17.08 13.38 19.97
N LYS A 121 16.21 13.98 20.80
CA LYS A 121 15.27 13.27 21.68
C LYS A 121 14.02 12.78 20.97
N ASP A 122 13.73 13.28 19.77
CA ASP A 122 12.56 12.89 18.99
C ASP A 122 12.75 11.53 18.30
N CYS A 123 11.63 10.89 18.02
CA CYS A 123 11.57 9.66 17.22
C CYS A 123 12.47 8.53 17.72
N ARG A 124 12.66 8.41 19.05
CA ARG A 124 13.39 7.27 19.63
C ARG A 124 12.50 6.02 19.63
N CYS A 125 13.10 4.87 19.39
CA CYS A 125 12.43 3.58 19.48
C CYS A 125 13.12 2.68 20.49
N GLN A 126 12.34 2.03 21.33
CA GLN A 126 12.73 0.94 22.21
C GLN A 126 11.97 -0.33 21.79
N ARG A 127 12.36 -1.48 22.32
CA ARG A 127 11.79 -2.78 21.95
C ARG A 127 10.26 -2.81 21.93
N HIS A 128 9.59 -2.07 22.82
CA HIS A 128 8.13 -2.14 23.02
C HIS A 128 7.40 -0.79 22.93
N ARG A 129 8.13 0.30 22.67
CA ARG A 129 7.53 1.65 22.55
C ARG A 129 8.33 2.55 21.63
N ILE A 130 7.63 3.49 21.00
CA ILE A 130 8.20 4.52 20.14
C ILE A 130 7.83 5.91 20.69
N ASN A 131 8.80 6.82 20.69
CA ASN A 131 8.53 8.23 21.02
C ASN A 131 8.12 8.97 19.74
N ILE A 132 6.91 9.49 19.75
CA ILE A 132 6.33 10.25 18.64
C ILE A 132 6.19 11.71 19.07
N PRO A 133 6.75 12.69 18.34
CA PRO A 133 6.58 14.09 18.67
C PRO A 133 5.12 14.48 18.93
N SER A 134 4.86 15.26 19.93
CA SER A 134 3.56 15.66 20.49
C SER A 134 2.74 14.57 21.18
N LEU A 135 3.04 13.28 21.00
CA LEU A 135 2.35 12.18 21.66
C LEU A 135 3.16 11.57 22.83
N GLY A 136 4.49 11.75 22.80
CA GLY A 136 5.38 11.08 23.74
C GLY A 136 5.54 9.58 23.42
N TRP A 137 5.78 8.77 24.46
CA TRP A 137 5.98 7.34 24.32
C TRP A 137 4.66 6.59 24.09
N VAL A 138 4.59 5.86 22.95
CA VAL A 138 3.42 5.04 22.57
C VAL A 138 3.84 3.57 22.51
N ARG A 139 3.06 2.66 23.08
CA ARG A 139 3.32 1.21 23.06
C ARG A 139 3.16 0.64 21.65
N ILE A 140 4.11 -0.21 21.25
CA ILE A 140 4.09 -0.98 20.00
C ILE A 140 3.56 -2.39 20.33
N LYS A 141 2.69 -2.95 19.49
CA LYS A 141 2.19 -4.32 19.68
C LYS A 141 3.24 -5.38 19.33
N GLU A 142 3.91 -5.20 18.21
CA GLU A 142 4.94 -6.13 17.71
C GLU A 142 6.30 -5.72 18.28
N LYS A 143 6.67 -6.31 19.41
CA LYS A 143 7.91 -5.97 20.14
C LYS A 143 9.15 -6.25 19.28
N GLY A 144 10.04 -5.27 19.15
CA GLY A 144 11.28 -5.39 18.39
C GLY A 144 11.13 -5.36 16.87
N TYR A 145 9.92 -5.14 16.33
CA TYR A 145 9.70 -5.05 14.90
C TYR A 145 10.31 -3.80 14.27
N ILE A 146 10.23 -2.66 14.95
CA ILE A 146 10.96 -1.45 14.56
C ILE A 146 12.33 -1.53 15.24
N PRO A 147 13.45 -1.41 14.49
CA PRO A 147 14.79 -1.41 15.06
C PRO A 147 14.95 -0.36 16.16
N THR A 148 15.72 -0.66 17.18
CA THR A 148 15.89 0.21 18.32
C THR A 148 16.92 1.31 18.05
N THR A 149 16.69 2.49 18.63
CA THR A 149 17.65 3.61 18.49
C THR A 149 18.98 3.33 19.19
N LYS A 150 19.00 2.41 20.17
CA LYS A 150 20.23 2.00 20.85
C LYS A 150 21.19 1.24 19.93
N ASP A 151 20.64 0.53 18.93
CA ASP A 151 21.42 -0.26 17.96
C ASP A 151 21.89 0.60 16.77
N GLY A 152 21.91 1.93 16.92
CA GLY A 152 22.39 2.87 15.90
C GLY A 152 21.39 3.20 14.79
N TYR A 153 20.15 2.70 14.85
CA TYR A 153 19.13 3.00 13.86
C TYR A 153 18.48 4.37 14.09
N ILE A 154 18.29 5.12 13.01
CA ILE A 154 17.75 6.47 13.07
C ILE A 154 16.37 6.52 12.41
N ILE A 155 15.35 6.90 13.17
CA ILE A 155 14.03 7.20 12.60
C ILE A 155 14.04 8.64 12.10
N LYS A 156 13.95 8.83 10.79
CA LYS A 156 13.91 10.16 10.14
C LYS A 156 12.54 10.82 10.25
N SER A 157 11.50 10.05 9.93
CA SER A 157 10.11 10.55 9.91
C SER A 157 9.12 9.39 10.00
N GLY A 158 7.84 9.71 10.03
CA GLY A 158 6.81 8.69 9.98
C GLY A 158 5.39 9.24 9.93
N HIS A 159 4.44 8.33 10.02
CA HIS A 159 3.02 8.66 10.04
C HIS A 159 2.29 7.83 11.08
N VAL A 160 1.36 8.47 11.80
CA VAL A 160 0.34 7.76 12.57
C VAL A 160 -0.96 7.74 11.76
N SER A 161 -1.58 6.57 11.65
CA SER A 161 -2.82 6.36 10.90
C SER A 161 -3.84 5.57 11.72
N ILE A 162 -5.13 5.76 11.37
CA ILE A 162 -6.24 5.01 11.95
C ILE A 162 -6.88 4.18 10.85
N LYS A 163 -6.89 2.85 10.98
CA LYS A 163 -7.53 1.94 10.03
C LYS A 163 -8.43 0.94 10.77
N ALA A 164 -9.70 0.89 10.42
CA ALA A 164 -10.68 0.00 11.04
C ALA A 164 -10.75 0.08 12.58
N GLY A 165 -10.59 1.29 13.15
CA GLY A 165 -10.58 1.54 14.58
C GLY A 165 -9.28 1.16 15.31
N ARG A 166 -8.24 0.76 14.59
CA ARG A 166 -6.90 0.47 15.12
C ARG A 166 -5.91 1.56 14.73
N TYR A 167 -4.88 1.74 15.54
CA TYR A 167 -3.85 2.74 15.36
C TYR A 167 -2.56 2.09 14.86
N TYR A 168 -1.93 2.70 13.90
CA TYR A 168 -0.68 2.22 13.29
C TYR A 168 0.34 3.33 13.22
N VAL A 169 1.60 3.00 13.46
CA VAL A 169 2.74 3.84 13.14
C VAL A 169 3.46 3.25 11.93
N SER A 170 3.84 4.09 11.00
CA SER A 170 4.77 3.77 9.92
C SER A 170 5.99 4.67 10.09
N ALA A 171 7.12 4.09 10.44
CA ALA A 171 8.38 4.80 10.70
C ALA A 171 9.35 4.58 9.53
N LEU A 172 9.92 5.66 9.00
CA LEU A 172 11.00 5.62 8.03
C LEU A 172 12.32 5.61 8.79
N VAL A 173 13.02 4.50 8.70
CA VAL A 173 14.26 4.22 9.45
C VAL A 173 15.43 4.18 8.50
N GLU A 174 16.49 4.87 8.87
CA GLU A 174 17.80 4.73 8.23
C GLU A 174 18.52 3.50 8.80
N ILE A 175 18.81 2.56 7.91
CA ILE A 175 19.50 1.32 8.23
C ILE A 175 20.93 1.43 7.72
N PRO A 176 21.95 1.06 8.53
CA PRO A 176 23.31 0.95 8.04
C PRO A 176 23.38 0.04 6.80
N ASN A 177 24.21 0.40 5.84
CA ASN A 177 24.44 -0.46 4.68
C ASN A 177 25.27 -1.67 5.12
N ASN A 178 24.62 -2.79 5.34
CA ASN A 178 25.33 -4.06 5.50
C ASN A 178 25.83 -4.49 4.13
N LYS A 179 27.12 -4.84 4.03
CA LYS A 179 27.65 -5.50 2.82
C LYS A 179 26.88 -6.81 2.64
N ILE A 180 26.21 -6.95 1.51
CA ILE A 180 25.51 -8.17 1.16
C ILE A 180 26.58 -9.20 0.78
N ALA A 181 26.54 -10.37 1.41
CA ALA A 181 27.43 -11.47 1.05
C ALA A 181 27.01 -12.03 -0.33
N ASN A 182 27.94 -12.03 -1.28
CA ASN A 182 27.64 -12.25 -2.71
C ASN A 182 27.83 -13.71 -3.14
N SER A 183 27.15 -14.66 -2.51
CA SER A 183 26.96 -15.96 -3.15
C SER A 183 25.50 -16.08 -3.57
N PHE A 184 25.27 -16.05 -4.89
CA PHE A 184 23.93 -16.22 -5.47
C PHE A 184 23.84 -17.57 -6.17
N ASN A 185 22.63 -18.14 -6.15
CA ASN A 185 22.26 -19.31 -6.93
C ASN A 185 21.78 -18.87 -8.35
N GLU A 186 21.41 -19.85 -9.17
CA GLU A 186 20.83 -19.61 -10.48
C GLU A 186 19.62 -18.66 -10.40
N GLY A 187 19.42 -17.89 -11.47
CA GLY A 187 18.25 -17.04 -11.62
C GLY A 187 16.95 -17.82 -11.70
N ILE A 188 15.84 -17.20 -11.38
CA ILE A 188 14.52 -17.83 -11.42
C ILE A 188 13.52 -16.98 -12.18
N GLY A 189 12.56 -17.65 -12.87
CA GLY A 189 11.37 -17.04 -13.45
C GLY A 189 10.15 -17.29 -12.57
N ILE A 190 9.23 -16.35 -12.54
CA ILE A 190 7.97 -16.45 -11.77
C ILE A 190 6.80 -16.09 -12.67
N ASP A 191 5.93 -17.06 -12.95
CA ASP A 191 4.63 -16.82 -13.55
C ASP A 191 3.57 -16.51 -12.48
N LEU A 192 2.79 -15.43 -12.66
CA LEU A 192 1.76 -14.96 -11.72
C LEU A 192 0.37 -15.28 -12.25
N GLY A 193 -0.38 -16.11 -11.54
CA GLY A 193 -1.67 -16.59 -12.00
C GLY A 193 -2.85 -16.37 -11.05
N ILE A 194 -4.06 -16.63 -11.55
CA ILE A 194 -5.30 -16.60 -10.76
C ILE A 194 -5.62 -17.99 -10.18
N LYS A 195 -5.25 -19.08 -10.86
CA LYS A 195 -5.44 -20.46 -10.38
C LYS A 195 -4.51 -20.73 -9.20
N ASP A 196 -3.25 -20.68 -9.43
CA ASP A 196 -2.19 -20.61 -8.45
C ASP A 196 -1.66 -19.18 -8.40
N PHE A 197 -1.14 -18.75 -7.26
CA PHE A 197 -0.71 -17.36 -7.08
C PHE A 197 0.59 -17.07 -7.82
N ALA A 198 1.55 -17.97 -7.70
CA ALA A 198 2.83 -17.91 -8.39
C ALA A 198 3.38 -19.31 -8.63
N ILE A 199 3.95 -19.54 -9.80
CA ILE A 199 4.69 -20.75 -10.17
C ILE A 199 6.12 -20.32 -10.48
N VAL A 200 7.08 -20.98 -9.86
CA VAL A 200 8.50 -20.63 -9.95
C VAL A 200 9.22 -21.68 -10.77
N SER A 201 10.19 -21.28 -11.58
CA SER A 201 10.97 -22.16 -12.46
C SER A 201 11.75 -23.28 -11.74
N ASN A 202 11.91 -23.17 -10.40
CA ASN A 202 12.46 -24.27 -9.58
C ASN A 202 11.42 -25.32 -9.15
N GLY A 203 10.22 -25.34 -9.75
CA GLY A 203 9.15 -26.27 -9.48
C GLY A 203 8.25 -25.89 -8.28
N LYS A 204 8.54 -24.81 -7.57
CA LYS A 204 7.73 -24.42 -6.40
C LYS A 204 6.45 -23.70 -6.82
N ILE A 205 5.31 -24.16 -6.27
CA ILE A 205 3.98 -23.61 -6.56
C ILE A 205 3.39 -22.99 -5.31
N TYR A 206 3.06 -21.68 -5.40
CA TYR A 206 2.36 -20.95 -4.35
C TYR A 206 0.86 -20.90 -4.65
N LYS A 207 0.08 -21.54 -3.81
CA LYS A 207 -1.38 -21.65 -3.99
C LYS A 207 -2.09 -20.33 -3.79
N ASN A 208 -3.19 -20.12 -4.51
CA ASN A 208 -4.05 -18.94 -4.34
C ASN A 208 -4.74 -18.95 -2.98
N ILE A 209 -4.30 -18.10 -2.05
CA ILE A 209 -4.86 -17.99 -0.68
C ILE A 209 -6.36 -17.64 -0.67
N ASN A 210 -6.87 -16.98 -1.72
CA ASN A 210 -8.28 -16.61 -1.81
C ASN A 210 -9.21 -17.82 -1.92
N ARG A 211 -8.69 -18.98 -2.31
CA ARG A 211 -9.42 -20.27 -2.35
C ARG A 211 -9.48 -20.97 -1.00
N SER A 212 -8.74 -20.51 0.01
CA SER A 212 -8.74 -21.10 1.35
C SER A 212 -10.12 -21.03 2.00
N VAL A 213 -10.45 -22.05 2.81
CA VAL A 213 -11.70 -22.12 3.57
C VAL A 213 -11.88 -20.89 4.44
N ARG A 214 -10.79 -20.41 5.06
CA ARG A 214 -10.78 -19.22 5.93
C ARG A 214 -11.22 -17.96 5.18
N LEU A 215 -10.66 -17.67 3.99
CA LEU A 215 -11.02 -16.48 3.22
C LEU A 215 -12.41 -16.58 2.60
N LYS A 216 -12.84 -17.78 2.18
CA LYS A 216 -14.21 -18.02 1.73
C LYS A 216 -15.24 -17.74 2.83
N LYS A 217 -15.00 -18.19 4.08
CA LYS A 217 -15.86 -17.90 5.25
C LYS A 217 -15.90 -16.39 5.54
N LEU A 218 -14.75 -15.72 5.58
CA LEU A 218 -14.67 -14.26 5.79
C LEU A 218 -15.36 -13.47 4.67
N GLY A 219 -15.27 -13.92 3.42
CA GLY A 219 -15.96 -13.32 2.28
C GLY A 219 -17.49 -13.42 2.41
N LYS A 220 -18.03 -14.60 2.78
CA LYS A 220 -19.47 -14.77 3.07
C LYS A 220 -19.93 -13.87 4.21
N GLN A 221 -19.15 -13.79 5.29
CA GLN A 221 -19.43 -12.89 6.42
C GLN A 221 -19.43 -11.41 5.99
N LEU A 222 -18.46 -11.01 5.18
CA LEU A 222 -18.38 -9.63 4.67
C LEU A 222 -19.63 -9.26 3.86
N ILE A 223 -20.07 -10.11 2.94
CA ILE A 223 -21.29 -9.87 2.14
C ILE A 223 -22.51 -9.71 3.06
N ARG A 224 -22.66 -10.55 4.09
CA ARG A 224 -23.75 -10.44 5.07
C ARG A 224 -23.73 -9.11 5.81
N GLU A 225 -22.56 -8.70 6.31
CA GLU A 225 -22.43 -7.43 7.05
C GLU A 225 -22.61 -6.19 6.15
N GLN A 226 -22.23 -6.29 4.85
CA GLN A 226 -22.49 -5.25 3.86
C GLN A 226 -24.00 -5.13 3.56
N LYS A 227 -24.72 -6.24 3.38
CA LYS A 227 -26.18 -6.22 3.21
C LYS A 227 -26.88 -5.57 4.42
N ASN A 228 -26.45 -5.93 5.64
CA ASN A 228 -26.98 -5.31 6.87
C ASN A 228 -26.69 -3.80 6.92
N LEU A 229 -25.52 -3.37 6.45
CA LEU A 229 -25.19 -1.93 6.37
C LEU A 229 -26.07 -1.21 5.35
N SER A 230 -26.31 -1.80 4.16
CA SER A 230 -27.15 -1.22 3.12
C SER A 230 -28.60 -1.03 3.60
N ARG A 231 -29.18 -2.06 4.25
CA ARG A 231 -30.52 -1.97 4.84
C ARG A 231 -30.64 -0.82 5.85
N LYS A 232 -29.63 -0.66 6.72
CA LYS A 232 -29.62 0.46 7.69
C LYS A 232 -29.57 1.83 7.01
N TYR A 233 -28.90 1.97 5.88
CA TYR A 233 -28.90 3.21 5.10
C TYR A 233 -30.22 3.44 4.37
N GLU A 234 -30.88 2.38 3.89
CA GLU A 234 -32.19 2.48 3.25
C GLU A 234 -33.28 2.92 4.24
N ASN A 235 -33.29 2.33 5.45
CA ASN A 235 -34.21 2.71 6.50
C ASN A 235 -34.04 4.19 6.87
N LEU A 236 -32.79 4.68 6.95
CA LEU A 236 -32.51 6.10 7.20
C LEU A 236 -33.07 7.01 6.09
N LYS A 237 -32.98 6.59 4.82
CA LYS A 237 -33.51 7.34 3.68
C LYS A 237 -35.04 7.40 3.70
N LYS A 238 -35.72 6.37 4.19
CA LYS A 238 -37.18 6.29 4.32
C LYS A 238 -37.73 7.04 5.54
N GLY A 239 -36.87 7.75 6.28
CA GLY A 239 -37.29 8.49 7.48
C GLY A 239 -37.43 7.64 8.74
N GLU A 240 -37.10 6.35 8.69
CA GLU A 240 -37.10 5.51 9.87
C GLU A 240 -35.97 5.93 10.86
N SER A 241 -36.29 5.88 12.16
CA SER A 241 -35.40 6.34 13.25
C SER A 241 -34.19 5.43 13.52
N THR A 242 -33.48 5.05 12.45
CA THR A 242 -32.22 4.31 12.61
C THR A 242 -31.13 5.23 13.14
N GLN A 243 -30.73 5.01 14.39
CA GLN A 243 -29.70 5.84 15.03
C GLN A 243 -28.39 5.83 14.22
N LYS A 244 -27.87 7.00 13.87
CA LYS A 244 -26.58 7.18 13.16
C LYS A 244 -25.42 6.43 13.84
N ALA A 245 -25.45 6.26 15.17
CA ALA A 245 -24.48 5.48 15.94
C ALA A 245 -24.48 3.99 15.53
N ASN A 246 -25.65 3.39 15.26
CA ASN A 246 -25.77 2.00 14.84
C ASN A 246 -25.20 1.77 13.43
N ILE A 247 -25.39 2.74 12.53
CA ILE A 247 -24.74 2.73 11.19
C ILE A 247 -23.22 2.80 11.34
N GLN A 248 -22.72 3.68 12.23
CA GLN A 248 -21.29 3.79 12.51
C GLN A 248 -20.69 2.46 13.04
N LYS A 249 -21.37 1.82 13.99
CA LYS A 249 -20.97 0.50 14.53
C LYS A 249 -20.93 -0.56 13.42
N GLN A 250 -21.97 -0.60 12.58
CA GLN A 250 -22.05 -1.56 11.48
C GLN A 250 -20.96 -1.31 10.44
N ARG A 251 -20.73 -0.06 10.06
CA ARG A 251 -19.64 0.31 9.15
C ARG A 251 -18.27 -0.12 9.67
N LEU A 252 -18.04 0.04 10.98
CA LEU A 252 -16.77 -0.41 11.59
C LEU A 252 -16.60 -1.93 11.52
N LYS A 253 -17.69 -2.73 11.66
CA LYS A 253 -17.65 -4.19 11.47
C LYS A 253 -17.22 -4.55 10.04
N VAL A 254 -17.82 -3.91 9.04
CA VAL A 254 -17.46 -4.10 7.62
C VAL A 254 -15.98 -3.73 7.38
N GLN A 255 -15.53 -2.58 7.91
CA GLN A 255 -14.14 -2.16 7.78
C GLN A 255 -13.15 -3.13 8.44
N LYS A 256 -13.48 -3.69 9.60
CA LYS A 256 -12.67 -4.70 10.29
C LYS A 256 -12.54 -5.98 9.48
N LEU A 257 -13.62 -6.43 8.82
CA LEU A 257 -13.59 -7.60 7.95
C LEU A 257 -12.75 -7.39 6.70
N HIS A 258 -12.93 -6.25 6.02
CA HIS A 258 -12.06 -5.88 4.90
C HIS A 258 -10.59 -5.86 5.31
N HIS A 259 -10.28 -5.25 6.44
CA HIS A 259 -8.90 -5.18 6.93
C HIS A 259 -8.33 -6.56 7.29
N LYS A 260 -9.15 -7.45 7.87
CA LYS A 260 -8.74 -8.83 8.19
C LYS A 260 -8.42 -9.63 6.92
N ILE A 261 -9.27 -9.52 5.89
CA ILE A 261 -9.05 -10.16 4.58
C ILE A 261 -7.79 -9.62 3.92
N ASP A 262 -7.63 -8.30 3.91
CA ASP A 262 -6.47 -7.61 3.34
C ASP A 262 -5.15 -8.04 4.02
N ASN A 263 -5.14 -8.14 5.35
CA ASN A 263 -3.98 -8.57 6.11
C ASN A 263 -3.58 -10.02 5.80
N ILE A 264 -4.55 -10.94 5.65
CA ILE A 264 -4.27 -12.35 5.29
C ILE A 264 -3.61 -12.43 3.91
N ARG A 265 -4.12 -11.66 2.93
CA ARG A 265 -3.53 -11.60 1.59
C ARG A 265 -2.12 -11.03 1.61
N THR A 266 -1.93 -9.92 2.33
CA THR A 266 -0.63 -9.27 2.47
C THR A 266 0.40 -10.17 3.20
N ASP A 267 -0.03 -10.91 4.23
CA ASP A 267 0.82 -11.87 4.93
C ASP A 267 1.26 -13.01 4.00
N HIS A 268 0.33 -13.54 3.20
CA HIS A 268 0.64 -14.55 2.18
C HIS A 268 1.69 -14.04 1.19
N ILE A 269 1.50 -12.85 0.63
CA ILE A 269 2.48 -12.20 -0.27
C ILE A 269 3.84 -12.06 0.41
N ASN A 270 3.87 -11.56 1.66
CA ASN A 270 5.12 -11.38 2.38
C ASN A 270 5.88 -12.71 2.60
N LYS A 271 5.16 -13.78 2.94
CA LYS A 271 5.73 -15.12 3.11
C LYS A 271 6.25 -15.69 1.81
N THR A 272 5.47 -15.60 0.73
CA THR A 272 5.89 -16.03 -0.61
C THR A 272 7.18 -15.32 -1.03
N ILE A 273 7.23 -13.99 -0.92
CA ILE A 273 8.44 -13.23 -1.26
C ILE A 273 9.63 -13.61 -0.36
N ALA A 274 9.41 -13.77 0.95
CA ALA A 274 10.48 -14.14 1.87
C ALA A 274 11.06 -15.52 1.55
N GLU A 275 10.23 -16.50 1.18
CA GLU A 275 10.67 -17.82 0.77
C GLU A 275 11.44 -17.81 -0.56
N ILE A 276 10.96 -17.03 -1.54
CA ILE A 276 11.65 -16.86 -2.84
C ILE A 276 13.03 -16.22 -2.63
N VAL A 277 13.08 -15.09 -1.93
CA VAL A 277 14.35 -14.36 -1.70
C VAL A 277 15.33 -15.17 -0.83
N LYS A 278 14.82 -16.04 0.06
CA LYS A 278 15.66 -16.94 0.88
C LYS A 278 16.48 -17.92 0.03
N THR A 279 16.03 -18.27 -1.17
CA THR A 279 16.82 -19.12 -2.10
C THR A 279 18.01 -18.40 -2.71
N LYS A 280 18.17 -17.08 -2.49
CA LYS A 280 19.26 -16.22 -2.98
C LYS A 280 19.51 -16.36 -4.49
N PRO A 281 18.51 -16.21 -5.35
CA PRO A 281 18.74 -16.25 -6.79
C PRO A 281 19.58 -15.02 -7.23
N SER A 282 20.38 -15.17 -8.28
CA SER A 282 21.12 -14.05 -8.89
C SER A 282 20.18 -13.01 -9.48
N TYR A 283 19.10 -13.46 -10.09
CA TYR A 283 18.01 -12.61 -10.59
C TYR A 283 16.66 -13.29 -10.46
N ILE A 284 15.61 -12.47 -10.51
CA ILE A 284 14.21 -12.91 -10.57
C ILE A 284 13.57 -12.24 -11.77
N THR A 285 12.98 -13.03 -12.68
CA THR A 285 12.26 -12.50 -13.85
C THR A 285 10.75 -12.67 -13.66
N ILE A 286 9.98 -11.60 -13.91
CA ILE A 286 8.51 -11.56 -13.88
C ILE A 286 7.96 -10.86 -15.12
N GLU A 287 6.67 -11.07 -15.42
CA GLU A 287 5.97 -10.34 -16.49
C GLU A 287 5.49 -8.94 -16.05
N ASP A 288 5.45 -7.99 -16.99
CA ASP A 288 4.76 -6.70 -16.82
C ASP A 288 3.23 -6.88 -17.00
N LEU A 289 2.56 -7.38 -15.97
CA LEU A 289 1.11 -7.61 -16.02
C LEU A 289 0.33 -6.30 -16.18
N ASN A 290 -0.46 -6.18 -17.23
CA ASN A 290 -1.42 -5.08 -17.41
C ASN A 290 -2.63 -5.23 -16.48
N ILE A 291 -2.42 -4.99 -15.16
CA ILE A 291 -3.45 -5.16 -14.12
C ILE A 291 -4.65 -4.25 -14.40
N SER A 292 -4.45 -3.03 -14.88
CA SER A 292 -5.52 -2.09 -15.19
C SER A 292 -6.39 -2.57 -16.35
N GLY A 293 -5.79 -3.17 -17.39
CA GLY A 293 -6.49 -3.83 -18.48
C GLY A 293 -7.28 -5.06 -18.01
N MET A 294 -6.64 -5.92 -17.21
CA MET A 294 -7.30 -7.12 -16.65
C MET A 294 -8.49 -6.76 -15.75
N MET A 295 -8.46 -5.64 -15.04
CA MET A 295 -9.55 -5.15 -14.21
C MET A 295 -10.78 -4.66 -14.99
N LYS A 296 -10.65 -4.36 -16.29
CA LYS A 296 -11.79 -3.99 -17.16
C LYS A 296 -12.70 -5.19 -17.45
N ASN A 297 -12.16 -6.41 -17.41
CA ASN A 297 -12.95 -7.63 -17.57
C ASN A 297 -13.80 -7.88 -16.31
N LYS A 298 -15.12 -7.70 -16.42
CA LYS A 298 -16.08 -7.82 -15.31
C LYS A 298 -16.06 -9.20 -14.63
N HIS A 299 -15.78 -10.28 -15.36
CA HIS A 299 -15.74 -11.64 -14.84
C HIS A 299 -14.46 -11.91 -14.03
N LEU A 300 -13.34 -11.31 -14.40
CA LEU A 300 -12.03 -11.55 -13.77
C LEU A 300 -11.62 -10.46 -12.76
N SER A 301 -12.18 -9.26 -12.84
CA SER A 301 -11.78 -8.09 -12.04
C SER A 301 -11.70 -8.38 -10.55
N LYS A 302 -12.69 -9.08 -9.98
CA LYS A 302 -12.68 -9.46 -8.56
C LYS A 302 -11.55 -10.43 -8.22
N ALA A 303 -11.27 -11.38 -9.08
CA ALA A 303 -10.18 -12.36 -8.89
C ALA A 303 -8.83 -11.65 -8.97
N VAL A 304 -8.60 -10.85 -10.01
CA VAL A 304 -7.38 -10.06 -10.21
C VAL A 304 -7.12 -9.11 -9.03
N ALA A 305 -8.13 -8.31 -8.63
CA ALA A 305 -8.02 -7.43 -7.47
C ALA A 305 -7.68 -8.17 -6.17
N SER A 306 -8.15 -9.41 -6.04
CA SER A 306 -7.93 -10.24 -4.86
C SER A 306 -6.50 -10.79 -4.77
N GLN A 307 -5.78 -10.93 -5.87
CA GLN A 307 -4.40 -11.42 -5.91
C GLN A 307 -3.39 -10.35 -5.49
N LYS A 308 -3.72 -9.05 -5.70
CA LYS A 308 -2.84 -7.94 -5.32
C LYS A 308 -1.47 -8.00 -6.04
N PHE A 309 -1.45 -8.35 -7.32
CA PHE A 309 -0.21 -8.48 -8.12
C PHE A 309 0.69 -7.24 -8.06
N TYR A 310 0.10 -6.04 -8.09
CA TYR A 310 0.87 -4.80 -7.94
C TYR A 310 1.58 -4.71 -6.57
N GLU A 311 0.90 -5.11 -5.49
CA GLU A 311 1.53 -5.15 -4.16
C GLU A 311 2.66 -6.18 -4.10
N PHE A 312 2.49 -7.33 -4.76
CA PHE A 312 3.54 -8.34 -4.88
C PHE A 312 4.77 -7.78 -5.60
N ARG A 313 4.61 -7.18 -6.80
CA ARG A 313 5.70 -6.58 -7.59
C ARG A 313 6.50 -5.56 -6.76
N ILE A 314 5.82 -4.57 -6.16
CA ILE A 314 6.49 -3.50 -5.38
C ILE A 314 7.25 -4.07 -4.17
N LYS A 315 6.67 -5.06 -3.48
CA LYS A 315 7.34 -5.69 -2.33
C LYS A 315 8.48 -6.60 -2.74
N LEU A 316 8.34 -7.31 -3.85
CA LEU A 316 9.39 -8.14 -4.42
C LEU A 316 10.58 -7.25 -4.80
N GLN A 317 10.36 -6.16 -5.54
CA GLN A 317 11.39 -5.18 -5.90
C GLN A 317 12.13 -4.64 -4.67
N ALA A 318 11.38 -4.21 -3.63
CA ALA A 318 11.99 -3.74 -2.40
C ALA A 318 12.87 -4.81 -1.72
N LYS A 319 12.43 -6.08 -1.76
CA LYS A 319 13.20 -7.19 -1.20
C LYS A 319 14.39 -7.59 -2.04
N CYS A 320 14.30 -7.55 -3.35
CA CYS A 320 15.40 -7.75 -4.27
C CYS A 320 16.50 -6.70 -4.03
N ASN A 321 16.12 -5.41 -3.98
CA ASN A 321 17.04 -4.32 -3.68
C ASN A 321 17.73 -4.45 -2.30
N GLU A 322 17.00 -4.94 -1.27
CA GLU A 322 17.55 -5.19 0.06
C GLU A 322 18.60 -6.31 0.06
N ASN A 323 18.50 -7.28 -0.85
CA ASN A 323 19.33 -8.49 -0.87
C ASN A 323 20.32 -8.53 -2.06
N GLY A 324 20.39 -7.48 -2.89
CA GLY A 324 21.26 -7.43 -4.06
C GLY A 324 20.85 -8.36 -5.20
N ILE A 325 19.59 -8.78 -5.24
CA ILE A 325 19.02 -9.63 -6.28
C ILE A 325 18.55 -8.73 -7.42
N GLU A 326 18.86 -9.05 -8.66
CA GLU A 326 18.37 -8.31 -9.83
C GLU A 326 16.91 -8.70 -10.11
N LEU A 327 16.01 -7.72 -10.17
CA LEU A 327 14.62 -7.93 -10.59
C LEU A 327 14.48 -7.55 -12.07
N ARG A 328 14.17 -8.54 -12.91
CA ARG A 328 13.97 -8.41 -14.35
C ARG A 328 12.48 -8.41 -14.66
N VAL A 329 12.06 -7.54 -15.55
CA VAL A 329 10.65 -7.45 -16.00
C VAL A 329 10.61 -7.59 -17.50
N VAL A 330 9.98 -8.64 -18.00
CA VAL A 330 9.77 -8.83 -19.45
C VAL A 330 8.54 -8.05 -19.90
N ASP A 331 8.53 -7.67 -21.17
CA ASP A 331 7.40 -6.99 -21.78
C ASP A 331 6.11 -7.84 -21.68
N ARG A 332 4.98 -7.16 -21.58
CA ARG A 332 3.65 -7.80 -21.47
C ARG A 332 3.24 -8.66 -22.66
N TRP A 333 3.89 -8.49 -23.81
CA TRP A 333 3.65 -9.26 -25.02
C TRP A 333 4.63 -10.41 -25.19
N TYR A 334 5.59 -10.56 -24.26
CA TYR A 334 6.50 -11.69 -24.26
C TYR A 334 5.71 -13.01 -24.21
N PRO A 335 5.86 -13.91 -25.19
CA PRO A 335 5.01 -15.09 -25.31
C PRO A 335 5.45 -16.23 -24.36
N SER A 336 5.64 -15.93 -23.07
CA SER A 336 6.14 -16.86 -22.05
C SER A 336 5.43 -18.20 -22.05
N SER A 337 4.08 -18.19 -22.07
CA SER A 337 3.25 -19.39 -22.04
C SER A 337 3.08 -20.09 -23.39
N LYS A 338 3.43 -19.40 -24.50
CA LYS A 338 3.27 -19.93 -25.89
C LYS A 338 4.57 -20.45 -26.49
N THR A 339 5.71 -20.12 -25.92
CA THR A 339 7.04 -20.55 -26.38
C THR A 339 7.38 -21.91 -25.78
N CYS A 340 7.84 -22.83 -26.60
CA CYS A 340 8.38 -24.10 -26.13
C CYS A 340 9.71 -23.86 -25.42
N HIS A 341 9.82 -24.26 -24.17
CA HIS A 341 11.08 -24.10 -23.42
C HIS A 341 12.22 -24.96 -24.01
N CYS A 342 11.90 -26.08 -24.65
CA CYS A 342 12.90 -27.01 -25.21
C CYS A 342 13.49 -26.50 -26.55
N CYS A 343 12.62 -26.14 -27.52
CA CYS A 343 13.07 -25.82 -28.87
C CYS A 343 12.83 -24.36 -29.32
N GLY A 344 12.20 -23.53 -28.48
CA GLY A 344 11.91 -22.12 -28.77
C GLY A 344 10.72 -21.90 -29.74
N ALA A 345 10.09 -22.94 -30.29
CA ALA A 345 8.95 -22.82 -31.20
C ALA A 345 7.75 -22.14 -30.51
N ILE A 346 7.08 -21.23 -31.23
CA ILE A 346 5.93 -20.49 -30.69
C ILE A 346 4.63 -21.16 -31.17
N LYS A 347 3.81 -21.65 -30.23
CA LYS A 347 2.51 -22.24 -30.49
C LYS A 347 1.42 -21.17 -30.50
N LYS A 348 1.00 -20.74 -31.73
CA LYS A 348 0.03 -19.64 -31.90
C LYS A 348 -1.39 -20.02 -31.46
N ASP A 349 -1.80 -21.27 -31.63
CA ASP A 349 -3.13 -21.83 -31.39
C ASP A 349 -3.41 -22.23 -29.93
N LEU A 350 -2.46 -22.05 -29.01
CA LEU A 350 -2.61 -22.38 -27.61
C LEU A 350 -3.73 -21.54 -26.97
N LYS A 351 -4.79 -22.22 -26.50
CA LYS A 351 -5.96 -21.59 -25.85
C LYS A 351 -5.70 -21.31 -24.36
N LEU A 352 -6.40 -20.35 -23.80
CA LEU A 352 -6.32 -20.04 -22.36
C LEU A 352 -6.84 -21.19 -21.45
N SER A 353 -7.68 -22.06 -22.02
CA SER A 353 -8.18 -23.26 -21.36
C SER A 353 -7.15 -24.37 -21.21
N ASP A 354 -6.15 -24.40 -22.11
CA ASP A 354 -5.16 -25.45 -22.18
C ASP A 354 -4.22 -25.34 -20.96
N ARG A 355 -4.05 -26.43 -20.23
CA ARG A 355 -3.24 -26.49 -19.03
C ARG A 355 -1.91 -27.18 -19.24
N ILE A 356 -1.82 -28.00 -20.26
CA ILE A 356 -0.60 -28.69 -20.65
C ILE A 356 -0.13 -28.06 -21.96
N PHE A 357 1.09 -27.61 -21.98
CA PHE A 357 1.80 -27.20 -23.18
C PHE A 357 2.35 -28.47 -23.84
N LYS A 358 2.06 -28.66 -25.14
CA LYS A 358 2.60 -29.75 -25.95
C LYS A 358 3.22 -29.19 -27.20
N CYS A 359 4.43 -29.59 -27.53
CA CYS A 359 5.17 -29.17 -28.70
C CYS A 359 5.44 -30.35 -29.64
N ASP A 360 5.58 -30.07 -30.93
CA ASP A 360 5.90 -31.08 -31.95
C ASP A 360 7.32 -31.67 -31.77
N CYS A 361 8.20 -30.99 -31.02
CA CYS A 361 9.50 -31.53 -30.61
C CYS A 361 9.41 -32.64 -29.53
N GLY A 362 8.19 -33.03 -29.11
CA GLY A 362 7.96 -34.03 -28.08
C GLY A 362 7.90 -33.46 -26.64
N TYR A 363 8.21 -32.16 -26.43
CA TYR A 363 8.14 -31.53 -25.10
C TYR A 363 6.68 -31.39 -24.65
N SER A 364 6.40 -31.83 -23.43
CA SER A 364 5.08 -31.75 -22.79
C SER A 364 5.24 -31.37 -21.32
N GLU A 365 4.62 -30.26 -20.89
CA GLU A 365 4.78 -29.71 -19.54
C GLU A 365 3.52 -28.92 -19.10
N ASP A 366 3.35 -28.68 -17.80
CA ASP A 366 2.36 -27.69 -17.32
C ASP A 366 2.64 -26.34 -17.96
N ARG A 367 1.61 -25.69 -18.53
CA ARG A 367 1.75 -24.45 -19.28
C ARG A 367 2.32 -23.31 -18.44
N ASP A 368 1.88 -23.20 -17.18
CA ASP A 368 2.27 -22.11 -16.29
C ASP A 368 3.70 -22.37 -15.76
N PHE A 369 4.13 -23.64 -15.64
CA PHE A 369 5.52 -24.00 -15.35
C PHE A 369 6.46 -23.78 -16.56
N ASN A 370 6.02 -24.14 -17.78
CA ASN A 370 6.72 -23.80 -19.01
C ASN A 370 6.93 -22.27 -19.12
N ALA A 371 5.92 -21.47 -18.79
CA ALA A 371 6.03 -20.02 -18.74
C ALA A 371 7.10 -19.54 -17.73
N ALA A 372 7.13 -20.13 -16.55
CA ALA A 372 8.13 -19.79 -15.54
C ALA A 372 9.57 -20.11 -15.99
N LEU A 373 9.77 -21.22 -16.73
CA LEU A 373 11.07 -21.57 -17.32
C LEU A 373 11.47 -20.55 -18.38
N ASN A 374 10.56 -20.19 -19.29
CA ASN A 374 10.81 -19.19 -20.32
C ASN A 374 11.08 -17.79 -19.75
N LEU A 375 10.44 -17.44 -18.62
CA LEU A 375 10.73 -16.20 -17.90
C LEU A 375 12.13 -16.22 -17.30
N ARG A 376 12.58 -17.35 -16.73
CA ARG A 376 13.94 -17.48 -16.24
C ARG A 376 14.97 -17.20 -17.32
N ASP A 377 14.76 -17.78 -18.49
CA ASP A 377 15.74 -17.77 -19.60
C ASP A 377 15.51 -16.61 -20.59
N ALA A 378 14.61 -15.66 -20.25
CA ALA A 378 14.34 -14.50 -21.08
C ALA A 378 15.59 -13.63 -21.26
N THR A 379 15.91 -13.33 -22.53
CA THR A 379 17.07 -12.51 -22.93
C THR A 379 16.76 -11.03 -23.05
N THR A 380 15.46 -10.69 -23.25
CA THR A 380 15.00 -9.30 -23.38
C THR A 380 14.14 -8.92 -22.18
N TYR A 381 14.60 -7.97 -21.38
CA TYR A 381 13.94 -7.52 -20.15
C TYR A 381 14.40 -6.11 -19.77
N GLU A 382 13.62 -5.46 -18.89
CA GLU A 382 14.01 -4.24 -18.19
C GLU A 382 14.40 -4.55 -16.75
N ILE A 383 15.38 -3.84 -16.20
CA ILE A 383 15.72 -3.93 -14.77
C ILE A 383 14.80 -2.98 -14.00
N ALA A 384 14.10 -3.50 -12.97
CA ALA A 384 13.08 -2.79 -12.21
C ALA A 384 13.66 -2.02 -11.00
#